data_506285659b2c54fd8fb994a780d61c31
#
_entry.id   506285659b2c54fd8fb994a780d61c31
#
_cell.length_a   1.000
_cell.length_b   1.000
_cell.length_c   1.000
_cell.angle_alpha   90.00
_cell.angle_beta   90.00
_cell.angle_gamma   90.00
#
_symmetry.space_group_name_H-M   'P 1'
#
loop_
_entity.id
_entity.type
_entity.pdbx_description
1 polymer ?
#
loop_
_entity_poly.entity_id
_entity_poly.type
_entity_poly.pdbx_seq_one_letter_code
_entity_poly.pdbx_strand_id
1 'polypeptide(L)'
;MIFEKTIISGINVKNRIIRSATHDGLADETGAPGEKLIKKYELLAQNEIGCIITGYAAVSKNGVSPYPRMLKIYDDSVIEKYKELTDAVHAHNTPIVLQIAHCGRQTSSKAIGYQKVAPSNVLHAFYPDKAKELNEDEIYSIIDDFVSASVRAEKAGFDAVQLHGGHGYLLHDFLSPYGNRRKDNWGGSLINRCRIVELIIKGIKEKTDLPVWIKLSAEDNRKGGMDIVSSVEICKRLESAGCDAIEVSCGTVQDGMNTMRSNLMPMDAVFKYREPCASFPDILNKIALPVANLINPLIKQPRPLENFNVENAWIIKKRVSIPVITVGGIHKVTDMENILSDGKADFISMCRPFICEPNLVKKLKSGQSEAKCIMCNYCGLVIEKEPTRCLYGKVK
;
A
#
# COMPACT_ATOMS: atom_id res chain seq x y z
N MET A 1 -0.50 23.89 -11.07
CA MET A 1 -1.00 23.34 -9.76
C MET A 1 -0.14 22.19 -9.25
N ILE A 2 0.18 21.21 -10.07
CA ILE A 2 0.83 19.98 -9.61
C ILE A 2 2.23 20.20 -9.02
N PHE A 3 3.00 21.16 -9.52
CA PHE A 3 4.37 21.46 -9.08
C PHE A 3 4.49 22.58 -8.04
N GLU A 4 3.38 23.11 -7.56
CA GLU A 4 3.36 24.18 -6.55
C GLU A 4 3.54 23.61 -5.14
N LYS A 5 4.29 24.36 -4.33
CA LYS A 5 4.42 24.07 -2.90
C LYS A 5 3.04 24.16 -2.22
N THR A 6 2.78 23.26 -1.31
CA THR A 6 1.51 23.23 -0.57
C THR A 6 1.69 22.54 0.78
N ILE A 7 0.59 22.36 1.51
CA ILE A 7 0.55 21.70 2.82
C ILE A 7 -0.40 20.51 2.75
N ILE A 8 -0.02 19.40 3.36
CA ILE A 8 -0.89 18.24 3.61
C ILE A 8 -0.82 17.89 5.10
N SER A 9 -1.97 17.94 5.79
CA SER A 9 -2.05 17.59 7.23
C SER A 9 -1.00 18.33 8.09
N GLY A 10 -0.74 19.60 7.83
CA GLY A 10 0.29 20.39 8.50
C GLY A 10 1.73 20.21 7.96
N ILE A 11 1.96 19.29 7.05
CA ILE A 11 3.28 18.98 6.49
C ILE A 11 3.51 19.79 5.20
N ASN A 12 4.63 20.54 5.13
CA ASN A 12 5.02 21.27 3.91
C ASN A 12 5.56 20.30 2.84
N VAL A 13 5.02 20.36 1.63
CA VAL A 13 5.45 19.56 0.48
C VAL A 13 5.82 20.42 -0.71
N LYS A 14 6.85 20.02 -1.47
CA LYS A 14 7.37 20.77 -2.62
C LYS A 14 6.40 20.83 -3.80
N ASN A 15 5.49 19.86 -3.89
CA ASN A 15 4.51 19.69 -4.96
C ASN A 15 3.47 18.65 -4.53
N ARG A 16 2.45 18.43 -5.36
CA ARG A 16 1.33 17.53 -5.06
C ARG A 16 1.55 16.08 -5.52
N ILE A 17 2.80 15.69 -5.83
CA ILE A 17 3.14 14.33 -6.28
C ILE A 17 3.75 13.54 -5.14
N ILE A 18 3.14 12.41 -4.79
CA ILE A 18 3.53 11.55 -3.69
C ILE A 18 3.98 10.18 -4.24
N ARG A 19 5.07 9.63 -3.72
CA ARG A 19 5.39 8.23 -3.92
C ARG A 19 4.49 7.39 -3.01
N SER A 20 3.56 6.66 -3.61
CA SER A 20 2.69 5.72 -2.91
C SER A 20 3.48 4.55 -2.33
N ALA A 21 3.02 4.02 -1.20
CA ALA A 21 3.65 2.87 -0.55
C ALA A 21 3.87 1.70 -1.51
N THR A 22 5.08 1.16 -1.47
CA THR A 22 5.51 0.06 -2.33
C THR A 22 6.41 -0.87 -1.53
N HIS A 23 6.14 -2.18 -1.54
CA HIS A 23 7.05 -3.14 -0.95
C HIS A 23 8.34 -3.18 -1.78
N ASP A 24 9.43 -2.73 -1.21
CA ASP A 24 10.73 -2.63 -1.89
C ASP A 24 11.55 -3.92 -1.80
N GLY A 25 11.33 -4.75 -0.77
CA GLY A 25 12.11 -5.97 -0.51
C GLY A 25 13.58 -5.66 -0.21
N LEU A 26 13.84 -4.55 0.48
CA LEU A 26 15.19 -4.02 0.75
C LEU A 26 15.46 -3.78 2.25
N ALA A 27 14.62 -4.31 3.13
CA ALA A 27 14.97 -4.37 4.55
C ALA A 27 16.18 -5.29 4.76
N ASP A 28 16.93 -5.07 5.83
CA ASP A 28 17.95 -6.00 6.27
C ASP A 28 17.33 -7.25 6.96
N GLU A 29 18.14 -8.11 7.51
CA GLU A 29 17.68 -9.35 8.16
C GLU A 29 16.86 -9.10 9.43
N THR A 30 17.08 -7.97 10.11
CA THR A 30 16.30 -7.56 11.28
C THR A 30 14.94 -6.98 10.91
N GLY A 31 14.78 -6.54 9.66
CA GLY A 31 13.62 -5.82 9.16
C GLY A 31 13.76 -4.30 9.22
N ALA A 32 14.94 -3.80 9.58
CA ALA A 32 15.28 -2.38 9.50
C ALA A 32 15.57 -1.95 8.05
N PRO A 33 15.52 -0.63 7.74
CA PRO A 33 15.93 -0.12 6.44
C PRO A 33 17.37 -0.50 6.10
N GLY A 34 17.58 -1.28 5.02
CA GLY A 34 18.91 -1.55 4.52
C GLY A 34 19.50 -0.37 3.73
N GLU A 35 20.83 -0.29 3.62
CA GLU A 35 21.51 0.80 2.88
C GLU A 35 20.96 1.04 1.47
N LYS A 36 20.61 -0.03 0.76
CA LYS A 36 20.03 0.08 -0.60
C LYS A 36 18.66 0.78 -0.59
N LEU A 37 17.89 0.61 0.49
CA LEU A 37 16.60 1.27 0.64
C LEU A 37 16.81 2.76 0.96
N ILE A 38 17.73 3.07 1.86
CA ILE A 38 18.09 4.45 2.23
C ILE A 38 18.52 5.22 0.97
N LYS A 39 19.49 4.69 0.20
CA LYS A 39 19.94 5.29 -1.07
C LYS A 39 18.82 5.44 -2.10
N LYS A 40 17.89 4.49 -2.17
CA LYS A 40 16.74 4.57 -3.08
C LYS A 40 15.79 5.72 -2.73
N TYR A 41 15.50 5.92 -1.44
CA TYR A 41 14.60 6.98 -1.00
C TYR A 41 15.29 8.35 -1.06
N GLU A 42 16.56 8.42 -0.70
CA GLU A 42 17.39 9.61 -0.91
C GLU A 42 17.38 10.04 -2.39
N LEU A 43 17.56 9.11 -3.33
CA LEU A 43 17.50 9.39 -4.77
C LEU A 43 16.14 9.97 -5.20
N LEU A 44 15.03 9.48 -4.66
CA LEU A 44 13.70 10.05 -4.89
C LEU A 44 13.61 11.50 -4.35
N ALA A 45 14.12 11.72 -3.14
CA ALA A 45 14.12 13.03 -2.48
C ALA A 45 14.97 14.06 -3.26
N GLN A 46 16.16 13.67 -3.75
CA GLN A 46 17.04 14.45 -4.62
C GLN A 46 16.35 14.85 -5.94
N ASN A 47 15.40 14.07 -6.39
CA ASN A 47 14.67 14.30 -7.63
C ASN A 47 13.29 14.95 -7.43
N GLU A 48 13.18 15.75 -6.37
CA GLU A 48 12.06 16.67 -6.13
C GLU A 48 10.70 16.04 -5.87
N ILE A 49 10.63 14.79 -5.42
CA ILE A 49 9.36 14.20 -4.98
C ILE A 49 8.74 15.05 -3.86
N GLY A 50 7.42 15.24 -3.90
CA GLY A 50 6.69 16.02 -2.90
C GLY A 50 6.68 15.35 -1.52
N CYS A 51 6.41 14.06 -1.48
CA CYS A 51 6.40 13.24 -0.27
C CYS A 51 6.67 11.77 -0.61
N ILE A 52 7.28 11.03 0.31
CA ILE A 52 7.52 9.60 0.18
C ILE A 52 6.70 8.86 1.24
N ILE A 53 5.82 7.93 0.81
CA ILE A 53 5.25 6.92 1.70
C ILE A 53 6.10 5.66 1.56
N THR A 54 6.62 5.13 2.66
CA THR A 54 7.50 3.95 2.65
C THR A 54 6.79 2.69 2.16
N GLY A 55 7.52 1.62 1.89
CA GLY A 55 6.96 0.28 1.90
C GLY A 55 6.36 -0.02 3.28
N TYR A 56 5.33 -0.88 3.30
CA TYR A 56 4.66 -1.20 4.56
C TYR A 56 5.58 -1.92 5.56
N ALA A 57 5.54 -1.47 6.82
CA ALA A 57 6.29 -2.04 7.92
C ALA A 57 5.35 -2.83 8.85
N ALA A 58 5.75 -4.06 9.23
CA ALA A 58 4.98 -4.90 10.13
C ALA A 58 5.00 -4.34 11.56
N VAL A 59 3.82 -4.26 12.18
CA VAL A 59 3.65 -3.80 13.58
C VAL A 59 3.80 -4.90 14.60
N SER A 60 3.81 -6.19 14.16
CA SER A 60 3.91 -7.36 15.04
C SER A 60 4.59 -8.53 14.32
N LYS A 61 5.07 -9.50 15.09
CA LYS A 61 5.77 -10.70 14.55
C LYS A 61 4.86 -11.57 13.68
N ASN A 62 3.59 -11.72 14.04
CA ASN A 62 2.60 -12.49 13.27
C ASN A 62 1.94 -11.67 12.15
N GLY A 63 2.25 -10.37 12.06
CA GLY A 63 1.77 -9.44 11.03
C GLY A 63 2.66 -9.31 9.80
N VAL A 64 3.74 -10.09 9.70
CA VAL A 64 4.69 -9.98 8.58
C VAL A 64 4.16 -10.61 7.29
N SER A 65 4.67 -10.11 6.17
CA SER A 65 4.40 -10.63 4.82
C SER A 65 5.16 -11.94 4.56
N PRO A 66 4.65 -12.83 3.69
CA PRO A 66 5.40 -13.98 3.22
C PRO A 66 6.52 -13.59 2.25
N TYR A 67 6.51 -12.34 1.75
CA TYR A 67 7.55 -11.83 0.87
C TYR A 67 8.81 -11.47 1.65
N PRO A 68 10.00 -11.70 1.08
CA PRO A 68 11.26 -11.50 1.78
C PRO A 68 11.52 -10.01 2.06
N ARG A 69 12.29 -9.77 3.12
CA ARG A 69 12.83 -8.44 3.44
C ARG A 69 11.78 -7.34 3.55
N MET A 70 10.66 -7.66 4.23
CA MET A 70 9.67 -6.69 4.66
C MET A 70 10.23 -5.80 5.76
N LEU A 71 9.93 -4.51 5.72
CA LEU A 71 10.19 -3.60 6.84
C LEU A 71 9.40 -4.03 8.09
N LYS A 72 9.97 -3.81 9.27
CA LYS A 72 9.38 -4.13 10.57
C LYS A 72 9.58 -2.94 11.50
N ILE A 73 8.61 -2.67 12.38
CA ILE A 73 8.64 -1.57 13.35
C ILE A 73 8.10 -2.01 14.72
N TYR A 74 8.08 -3.30 15.02
CA TYR A 74 7.59 -3.84 16.29
C TYR A 74 8.65 -3.95 17.39
N ASP A 75 9.89 -3.54 17.12
CA ASP A 75 11.01 -3.60 18.05
C ASP A 75 11.78 -2.28 18.08
N ASP A 76 12.20 -1.83 19.25
CA ASP A 76 12.91 -0.55 19.41
C ASP A 76 14.30 -0.56 18.78
N SER A 77 14.91 -1.73 18.61
CA SER A 77 16.26 -1.88 18.01
C SER A 77 16.37 -1.37 16.58
N VAL A 78 15.24 -1.22 15.87
CA VAL A 78 15.22 -0.71 14.48
C VAL A 78 15.17 0.81 14.38
N ILE A 79 14.90 1.54 15.49
CA ILE A 79 14.66 3.00 15.48
C ILE A 79 15.81 3.76 14.85
N GLU A 80 17.06 3.48 15.26
CA GLU A 80 18.24 4.20 14.75
C GLU A 80 18.41 4.03 13.22
N LYS A 81 18.12 2.84 12.69
CA LYS A 81 18.18 2.60 11.24
C LYS A 81 17.07 3.32 10.48
N TYR A 82 15.89 3.46 11.08
CA TYR A 82 14.84 4.30 10.50
C TYR A 82 15.19 5.79 10.57
N LYS A 83 15.90 6.22 11.62
CA LYS A 83 16.41 7.60 11.72
C LYS A 83 17.43 7.90 10.64
N GLU A 84 18.38 6.99 10.34
CA GLU A 84 19.27 7.14 9.18
C GLU A 84 18.48 7.34 7.87
N LEU A 85 17.34 6.64 7.69
CA LEU A 85 16.49 6.78 6.53
C LEU A 85 15.78 8.14 6.47
N THR A 86 15.17 8.58 7.58
CA THR A 86 14.47 9.87 7.63
C THR A 86 15.43 11.02 7.46
N ASP A 87 16.60 11.00 8.11
CA ASP A 87 17.66 12.01 7.98
C ASP A 87 18.12 12.13 6.51
N ALA A 88 18.37 11.00 5.82
CA ALA A 88 18.77 11.01 4.41
C ALA A 88 17.73 11.64 3.48
N VAL A 89 16.43 11.43 3.76
CA VAL A 89 15.34 12.02 2.98
C VAL A 89 15.14 13.50 3.33
N HIS A 90 15.19 13.84 4.63
CA HIS A 90 15.05 15.21 5.14
C HIS A 90 16.19 16.14 4.69
N ALA A 91 17.39 15.61 4.47
CA ALA A 91 18.51 16.36 3.91
C ALA A 91 18.17 17.05 2.56
N HIS A 92 17.13 16.57 1.89
CA HIS A 92 16.60 17.15 0.65
C HIS A 92 15.27 17.88 0.84
N ASN A 93 14.90 18.27 2.06
CA ASN A 93 13.62 18.93 2.40
C ASN A 93 12.40 18.17 1.85
N THR A 94 12.40 16.85 1.92
CA THR A 94 11.31 15.99 1.49
C THR A 94 10.72 15.27 2.71
N PRO A 95 9.42 15.39 2.98
CA PRO A 95 8.80 14.63 4.06
C PRO A 95 8.66 13.15 3.71
N ILE A 96 8.69 12.34 4.77
CA ILE A 96 8.58 10.89 4.68
C ILE A 96 7.56 10.34 5.68
N VAL A 97 6.66 9.50 5.19
CA VAL A 97 5.55 8.87 5.94
C VAL A 97 5.79 7.38 6.06
N LEU A 98 5.72 6.83 7.27
CA LEU A 98 5.81 5.38 7.46
C LEU A 98 4.46 4.72 7.24
N GLN A 99 4.33 3.81 6.26
CA GLN A 99 3.16 2.96 6.19
C GLN A 99 3.32 1.79 7.15
N ILE A 100 2.37 1.62 8.08
CA ILE A 100 2.33 0.54 9.07
C ILE A 100 1.20 -0.43 8.78
N ALA A 101 1.47 -1.73 8.94
CA ALA A 101 0.57 -2.79 8.50
C ALA A 101 0.65 -4.05 9.36
N HIS A 102 -0.43 -4.83 9.31
CA HIS A 102 -0.49 -6.21 9.75
C HIS A 102 -1.10 -7.04 8.61
N CYS A 103 -0.39 -8.08 8.16
CA CYS A 103 -0.82 -8.82 6.98
C CYS A 103 -2.10 -9.65 7.17
N GLY A 104 -2.48 -9.94 8.41
CA GLY A 104 -3.70 -10.69 8.69
C GLY A 104 -3.66 -12.08 8.05
N ARG A 105 -4.71 -12.46 7.33
CA ARG A 105 -4.77 -13.72 6.58
C ARG A 105 -4.00 -13.70 5.26
N GLN A 106 -3.50 -12.53 4.84
CA GLN A 106 -2.74 -12.36 3.59
C GLN A 106 -1.26 -12.73 3.75
N THR A 107 -1.03 -13.83 4.43
CA THR A 107 0.28 -14.45 4.65
C THR A 107 0.10 -15.95 4.84
N SER A 108 1.21 -16.69 4.95
CA SER A 108 1.21 -18.12 5.27
C SER A 108 1.83 -18.34 6.63
N SER A 109 1.14 -19.05 7.54
CA SER A 109 1.65 -19.39 8.86
C SER A 109 3.01 -20.12 8.78
N LYS A 110 3.18 -20.98 7.76
CA LYS A 110 4.46 -21.69 7.51
C LYS A 110 5.57 -20.71 7.12
N ALA A 111 5.28 -19.73 6.27
CA ALA A 111 6.29 -18.81 5.77
C ALA A 111 6.78 -17.83 6.85
N ILE A 112 5.89 -17.41 7.77
CA ILE A 112 6.22 -16.44 8.82
C ILE A 112 6.63 -17.08 10.15
N GLY A 113 6.43 -18.39 10.33
CA GLY A 113 6.73 -19.10 11.58
C GLY A 113 5.74 -18.83 12.73
N TYR A 114 4.63 -18.17 12.47
CA TYR A 114 3.60 -17.82 13.44
C TYR A 114 2.21 -18.17 12.89
N GLN A 115 1.25 -18.43 13.78
CA GLN A 115 -0.16 -18.58 13.39
C GLN A 115 -0.68 -17.27 12.82
N LYS A 116 -1.10 -17.25 11.56
CA LYS A 116 -1.76 -16.09 10.97
C LYS A 116 -3.14 -15.89 11.57
N VAL A 117 -3.58 -14.64 11.64
CA VAL A 117 -4.81 -14.20 12.32
C VAL A 117 -5.71 -13.40 11.38
N ALA A 118 -6.99 -13.35 11.70
CA ALA A 118 -7.98 -12.58 10.93
C ALA A 118 -9.18 -12.22 11.82
N PRO A 119 -10.04 -11.27 11.40
CA PRO A 119 -11.32 -11.03 12.09
C PRO A 119 -12.24 -12.26 12.04
N SER A 120 -12.18 -13.01 10.95
CA SER A 120 -12.96 -14.26 10.76
C SER A 120 -12.18 -15.26 9.91
N ASN A 121 -12.44 -16.55 10.10
CA ASN A 121 -11.79 -17.62 9.36
C ASN A 121 -12.34 -17.73 7.91
N VAL A 122 -11.98 -16.75 7.08
CA VAL A 122 -12.26 -16.75 5.65
C VAL A 122 -11.01 -17.17 4.89
N LEU A 123 -11.11 -18.20 4.06
CA LEU A 123 -9.97 -18.71 3.29
C LEU A 123 -9.44 -17.66 2.32
N HIS A 124 -8.12 -17.61 2.16
CA HIS A 124 -7.44 -16.78 1.19
C HIS A 124 -7.02 -17.62 -0.03
N ALA A 125 -7.29 -17.11 -1.24
CA ALA A 125 -7.07 -17.88 -2.47
C ALA A 125 -5.60 -18.31 -2.69
N PHE A 126 -4.62 -17.45 -2.30
CA PHE A 126 -3.19 -17.73 -2.46
C PHE A 126 -2.54 -18.33 -1.22
N TYR A 127 -3.18 -18.24 -0.06
CA TYR A 127 -2.68 -18.75 1.23
C TYR A 127 -3.78 -19.56 1.89
N PRO A 128 -4.01 -20.83 1.47
CA PRO A 128 -5.18 -21.64 1.86
C PRO A 128 -5.13 -22.16 3.29
N ASP A 129 -4.02 -22.01 4.02
CA ASP A 129 -3.97 -22.35 5.44
C ASP A 129 -4.95 -21.48 6.24
N LYS A 130 -5.58 -22.05 7.26
CA LYS A 130 -6.63 -21.39 8.06
C LYS A 130 -6.02 -20.29 8.94
N ALA A 131 -6.62 -19.12 8.93
CA ALA A 131 -6.33 -18.07 9.91
C ALA A 131 -7.07 -18.37 11.23
N LYS A 132 -6.42 -18.09 12.36
CA LYS A 132 -7.07 -18.07 13.67
C LYS A 132 -7.96 -16.82 13.73
N GLU A 133 -9.20 -16.98 14.13
CA GLU A 133 -10.07 -15.85 14.44
C GLU A 133 -9.59 -15.19 15.74
N LEU A 134 -9.42 -13.86 15.71
CA LEU A 134 -8.97 -13.07 16.85
C LEU A 134 -10.05 -13.03 17.94
N ASN A 135 -9.66 -13.24 19.19
CA ASN A 135 -10.48 -12.89 20.34
C ASN A 135 -10.32 -11.40 20.68
N GLU A 136 -11.07 -10.90 21.65
CA GLU A 136 -11.11 -9.49 22.01
C GLU A 136 -9.78 -8.98 22.57
N ASP A 137 -9.12 -9.76 23.44
CA ASP A 137 -7.81 -9.39 24.02
C ASP A 137 -6.73 -9.30 22.92
N GLU A 138 -6.77 -10.23 21.97
CA GLU A 138 -5.85 -10.19 20.82
C GLU A 138 -6.11 -9.00 19.90
N ILE A 139 -7.36 -8.55 19.75
CA ILE A 139 -7.69 -7.34 19.00
C ILE A 139 -7.11 -6.12 19.70
N TYR A 140 -7.25 -6.00 21.03
CA TYR A 140 -6.65 -4.91 21.80
C TYR A 140 -5.12 -4.94 21.73
N SER A 141 -4.50 -6.12 21.83
CA SER A 141 -3.04 -6.26 21.63
C SER A 141 -2.59 -5.75 20.26
N ILE A 142 -3.34 -6.01 19.19
CA ILE A 142 -3.02 -5.49 17.85
C ILE A 142 -3.19 -3.97 17.79
N ILE A 143 -4.21 -3.40 18.44
CA ILE A 143 -4.37 -1.95 18.56
C ILE A 143 -3.11 -1.34 19.20
N ASP A 144 -2.65 -1.92 20.31
CA ASP A 144 -1.43 -1.48 21.01
C ASP A 144 -0.17 -1.62 20.18
N ASP A 145 -0.07 -2.69 19.33
CA ASP A 145 1.02 -2.87 18.38
C ASP A 145 1.10 -1.72 17.35
N PHE A 146 -0.05 -1.30 16.79
CA PHE A 146 -0.12 -0.15 15.88
C PHE A 146 0.25 1.17 16.57
N VAL A 147 -0.24 1.40 17.78
CA VAL A 147 0.09 2.60 18.56
C VAL A 147 1.58 2.61 18.89
N SER A 148 2.13 1.52 19.39
CA SER A 148 3.56 1.39 19.71
C SER A 148 4.45 1.56 18.48
N ALA A 149 4.03 1.06 17.33
CA ALA A 149 4.72 1.27 16.05
C ALA A 149 4.76 2.76 15.67
N SER A 150 3.69 3.50 15.94
CA SER A 150 3.63 4.95 15.66
C SER A 150 4.53 5.76 16.60
N VAL A 151 4.63 5.38 17.88
CA VAL A 151 5.59 5.98 18.83
C VAL A 151 7.04 5.75 18.35
N ARG A 152 7.35 4.56 17.82
CA ARG A 152 8.68 4.30 17.21
C ARG A 152 8.91 5.12 15.95
N ALA A 153 7.87 5.29 15.12
CA ALA A 153 7.95 6.14 13.92
C ALA A 153 8.26 7.59 14.28
N GLU A 154 7.61 8.15 15.30
CA GLU A 154 7.90 9.50 15.80
C GLU A 154 9.33 9.64 16.31
N LYS A 155 9.80 8.69 17.14
CA LYS A 155 11.20 8.66 17.62
C LYS A 155 12.21 8.55 16.47
N ALA A 156 11.84 7.88 15.39
CA ALA A 156 12.65 7.75 14.17
C ALA A 156 12.57 8.95 13.24
N GLY A 157 11.81 10.00 13.57
CA GLY A 157 11.73 11.24 12.82
C GLY A 157 10.82 11.22 11.59
N PHE A 158 9.85 10.30 11.50
CA PHE A 158 8.84 10.36 10.44
C PHE A 158 7.90 11.54 10.60
N ASP A 159 7.45 12.12 9.49
CA ASP A 159 6.52 13.27 9.48
C ASP A 159 5.05 12.87 9.66
N ALA A 160 4.69 11.61 9.38
CA ALA A 160 3.37 11.03 9.61
C ALA A 160 3.44 9.51 9.59
N VAL A 161 2.36 8.85 10.03
CA VAL A 161 2.13 7.43 9.80
C VAL A 161 0.93 7.23 8.88
N GLN A 162 0.99 6.18 8.03
CA GLN A 162 -0.13 5.76 7.21
C GLN A 162 -0.57 4.35 7.57
N LEU A 163 -1.81 4.21 8.01
CA LEU A 163 -2.44 2.90 8.26
C LEU A 163 -2.72 2.20 6.93
N HIS A 164 -2.31 0.94 6.81
CA HIS A 164 -2.66 0.13 5.63
C HIS A 164 -4.05 -0.49 5.80
N GLY A 165 -5.10 0.28 5.47
CA GLY A 165 -6.52 -0.11 5.54
C GLY A 165 -7.10 -0.60 4.21
N GLY A 166 -6.26 -1.08 3.28
CA GLY A 166 -6.68 -1.55 1.97
C GLY A 166 -6.16 -2.95 1.61
N HIS A 167 -6.51 -3.43 0.43
CA HIS A 167 -5.93 -4.56 -0.30
C HIS A 167 -6.07 -5.94 0.35
N GLY A 168 -6.95 -6.13 1.35
CA GLY A 168 -7.13 -7.42 2.03
C GLY A 168 -6.17 -7.67 3.18
N TYR A 169 -5.44 -6.64 3.66
CA TYR A 169 -4.67 -6.70 4.88
C TYR A 169 -5.58 -6.62 6.12
N LEU A 170 -5.05 -6.81 7.31
CA LEU A 170 -5.86 -7.00 8.53
C LEU A 170 -6.90 -5.90 8.76
N LEU A 171 -6.51 -4.63 8.69
CA LEU A 171 -7.44 -3.52 8.90
C LEU A 171 -8.53 -3.47 7.83
N HIS A 172 -8.17 -3.74 6.57
CA HIS A 172 -9.17 -3.90 5.50
C HIS A 172 -10.13 -5.07 5.78
N ASP A 173 -9.59 -6.22 6.20
CA ASP A 173 -10.42 -7.38 6.53
C ASP A 173 -11.43 -7.07 7.65
N PHE A 174 -11.08 -6.24 8.64
CA PHE A 174 -12.04 -5.74 9.64
C PHE A 174 -13.12 -4.85 9.01
N LEU A 175 -12.74 -3.93 8.13
CA LEU A 175 -13.65 -2.98 7.47
C LEU A 175 -14.61 -3.67 6.50
N SER A 176 -14.12 -4.67 5.74
CA SER A 176 -14.88 -5.36 4.70
C SER A 176 -15.84 -6.42 5.27
N PRO A 177 -17.14 -6.40 4.90
CA PRO A 177 -18.07 -7.45 5.32
C PRO A 177 -17.73 -8.83 4.71
N TYR A 178 -16.90 -8.88 3.67
CA TYR A 178 -16.39 -10.14 3.14
C TYR A 178 -15.36 -10.80 4.09
N GLY A 179 -14.41 -10.02 4.59
CA GLY A 179 -13.35 -10.48 5.51
C GLY A 179 -13.84 -10.64 6.94
N ASN A 180 -14.78 -9.80 7.37
CA ASN A 180 -15.30 -9.73 8.72
C ASN A 180 -16.74 -10.26 8.79
N ARG A 181 -16.90 -11.49 9.24
CA ARG A 181 -18.21 -12.18 9.42
C ARG A 181 -18.60 -12.29 10.88
N ARG A 182 -17.97 -11.53 11.76
CA ARG A 182 -18.26 -11.49 13.21
C ARG A 182 -19.66 -10.94 13.50
N LYS A 183 -20.21 -11.37 14.62
CA LYS A 183 -21.53 -10.94 15.10
C LYS A 183 -21.45 -10.22 16.48
N ASP A 184 -20.24 -9.96 16.95
CA ASP A 184 -19.94 -9.26 18.18
C ASP A 184 -19.68 -7.76 17.94
N ASN A 185 -19.12 -7.07 18.94
CA ASN A 185 -18.81 -5.65 18.88
C ASN A 185 -17.70 -5.27 17.88
N TRP A 186 -17.08 -6.24 17.19
CA TRP A 186 -16.01 -6.05 16.21
C TRP A 186 -16.46 -6.35 14.77
N GLY A 187 -17.74 -6.71 14.54
CA GLY A 187 -18.27 -7.05 13.22
C GLY A 187 -19.77 -6.82 13.09
N GLY A 188 -20.34 -7.30 11.98
CA GLY A 188 -21.75 -7.08 11.62
C GLY A 188 -21.99 -5.65 11.11
N SER A 189 -22.32 -4.72 11.96
CA SER A 189 -22.57 -3.33 11.57
C SER A 189 -21.31 -2.61 11.08
N LEU A 190 -21.48 -1.59 10.21
CA LEU A 190 -20.36 -0.74 9.76
C LEU A 190 -19.64 -0.09 10.98
N ILE A 191 -20.39 0.35 11.98
CA ILE A 191 -19.84 0.92 13.20
C ILE A 191 -18.87 -0.04 13.88
N ASN A 192 -19.27 -1.29 14.07
CA ASN A 192 -18.44 -2.31 14.69
C ASN A 192 -17.22 -2.65 13.87
N ARG A 193 -17.36 -2.72 12.53
CA ARG A 193 -16.23 -2.99 11.63
C ARG A 193 -15.18 -1.86 11.63
N CYS A 194 -15.59 -0.61 11.83
CA CYS A 194 -14.66 0.53 11.93
C CYS A 194 -13.95 0.61 13.28
N ARG A 195 -14.50 0.03 14.35
CA ARG A 195 -14.05 0.19 15.74
C ARG A 195 -12.54 0.02 15.92
N ILE A 196 -11.94 -1.01 15.33
CA ILE A 196 -10.49 -1.27 15.47
C ILE A 196 -9.66 -0.11 14.91
N VAL A 197 -10.01 0.39 13.72
CA VAL A 197 -9.27 1.48 13.06
C VAL A 197 -9.46 2.78 13.81
N GLU A 198 -10.68 3.07 14.30
CA GLU A 198 -10.97 4.25 15.12
C GLU A 198 -10.17 4.25 16.43
N LEU A 199 -10.08 3.10 17.12
CA LEU A 199 -9.28 2.99 18.35
C LEU A 199 -7.78 3.13 18.07
N ILE A 200 -7.27 2.59 16.98
CA ILE A 200 -5.88 2.77 16.57
C ILE A 200 -5.60 4.26 16.33
N ILE A 201 -6.44 4.96 15.55
CA ILE A 201 -6.27 6.39 15.28
C ILE A 201 -6.25 7.19 16.56
N LYS A 202 -7.24 6.97 17.45
CA LYS A 202 -7.31 7.66 18.76
C LYS A 202 -6.08 7.38 19.61
N GLY A 203 -5.66 6.12 19.73
CA GLY A 203 -4.48 5.75 20.50
C GLY A 203 -3.19 6.37 19.96
N ILE A 204 -3.03 6.51 18.63
CA ILE A 204 -1.90 7.20 18.02
C ILE A 204 -1.94 8.69 18.38
N LYS A 205 -3.09 9.34 18.22
CA LYS A 205 -3.27 10.77 18.56
C LYS A 205 -3.08 11.09 20.04
N GLU A 206 -3.32 10.13 20.92
CA GLU A 206 -3.08 10.26 22.36
C GLU A 206 -1.60 10.09 22.74
N LYS A 207 -0.83 9.37 21.95
CA LYS A 207 0.56 8.99 22.27
C LYS A 207 1.62 9.69 21.45
N THR A 208 1.25 10.33 20.33
CA THR A 208 2.17 11.00 19.39
C THR A 208 1.55 12.28 18.85
N ASP A 209 2.39 13.18 18.35
CA ASP A 209 1.98 14.37 17.60
C ASP A 209 1.86 14.10 16.09
N LEU A 210 2.07 12.87 15.64
CA LEU A 210 2.08 12.51 14.22
C LEU A 210 0.69 12.66 13.58
N PRO A 211 0.59 13.25 12.40
CA PRO A 211 -0.56 13.09 11.53
C PRO A 211 -0.79 11.61 11.19
N VAL A 212 -2.05 11.18 11.21
CA VAL A 212 -2.45 9.80 10.91
C VAL A 212 -3.16 9.76 9.57
N TRP A 213 -2.53 9.17 8.57
CA TRP A 213 -3.13 8.93 7.26
C TRP A 213 -3.65 7.51 7.18
N ILE A 214 -4.54 7.25 6.22
CA ILE A 214 -4.95 5.89 5.88
C ILE A 214 -4.94 5.65 4.37
N LYS A 215 -4.45 4.50 3.94
CA LYS A 215 -4.73 3.97 2.61
C LYS A 215 -5.93 3.06 2.70
N LEU A 216 -7.00 3.37 1.95
CA LEU A 216 -8.26 2.64 1.94
C LEU A 216 -8.56 2.09 0.54
N SER A 217 -9.01 0.83 0.45
CA SER A 217 -9.69 0.34 -0.76
C SER A 217 -11.11 0.86 -0.77
N ALA A 218 -11.46 1.69 -1.75
CA ALA A 218 -12.82 2.23 -1.88
C ALA A 218 -13.85 1.15 -2.23
N GLU A 219 -13.40 0.09 -2.90
CA GLU A 219 -14.23 -1.06 -3.28
C GLU A 219 -13.39 -2.33 -3.27
N ASP A 220 -13.98 -3.45 -2.87
CA ASP A 220 -13.33 -4.76 -2.92
C ASP A 220 -13.37 -5.38 -4.32
N ASN A 221 -14.24 -4.87 -5.19
CA ASN A 221 -14.52 -5.42 -6.52
C ASN A 221 -14.96 -6.90 -6.48
N ARG A 222 -15.66 -7.29 -5.41
CA ARG A 222 -16.20 -8.65 -5.25
C ARG A 222 -17.55 -8.64 -4.53
N LYS A 223 -18.37 -9.67 -4.83
CA LYS A 223 -19.68 -9.84 -4.20
C LYS A 223 -19.56 -10.01 -2.68
N GLY A 224 -20.35 -9.22 -1.94
CA GLY A 224 -20.36 -9.25 -0.48
C GLY A 224 -19.16 -8.54 0.16
N GLY A 225 -18.36 -7.83 -0.63
CA GLY A 225 -17.29 -6.96 -0.16
C GLY A 225 -17.75 -5.54 0.10
N MET A 226 -16.80 -4.67 0.36
CA MET A 226 -16.99 -3.24 0.57
C MET A 226 -17.30 -2.55 -0.78
N ASP A 227 -18.24 -1.62 -0.76
CA ASP A 227 -18.61 -0.76 -1.87
C ASP A 227 -18.31 0.71 -1.58
N ILE A 228 -18.43 1.59 -2.58
CA ILE A 228 -18.13 3.01 -2.43
C ILE A 228 -19.03 3.71 -1.40
N VAL A 229 -20.30 3.28 -1.26
CA VAL A 229 -21.23 3.86 -0.28
C VAL A 229 -20.75 3.58 1.13
N SER A 230 -20.40 2.33 1.42
CA SER A 230 -19.80 1.92 2.69
C SER A 230 -18.48 2.65 2.94
N SER A 231 -17.64 2.81 1.92
CA SER A 231 -16.34 3.46 2.04
C SER A 231 -16.45 4.95 2.37
N VAL A 232 -17.44 5.64 1.83
CA VAL A 232 -17.73 7.03 2.20
C VAL A 232 -18.08 7.15 3.69
N GLU A 233 -18.94 6.27 4.21
CA GLU A 233 -19.31 6.30 5.63
C GLU A 233 -18.12 5.91 6.54
N ILE A 234 -17.28 4.95 6.09
CA ILE A 234 -16.01 4.63 6.77
C ILE A 234 -15.12 5.88 6.82
N CYS A 235 -14.89 6.57 5.70
CA CYS A 235 -14.03 7.74 5.64
C CYS A 235 -14.49 8.85 6.60
N LYS A 236 -15.80 9.15 6.65
CA LYS A 236 -16.36 10.12 7.61
C LYS A 236 -16.10 9.75 9.07
N ARG A 237 -16.27 8.46 9.40
CA ARG A 237 -16.01 7.96 10.75
C ARG A 237 -14.53 8.07 11.12
N LEU A 238 -13.63 7.72 10.19
CA LEU A 238 -12.19 7.81 10.43
C LEU A 238 -11.72 9.27 10.55
N GLU A 239 -12.27 10.19 9.76
CA GLU A 239 -12.06 11.62 9.92
C GLU A 239 -12.52 12.09 11.31
N SER A 240 -13.71 11.68 11.76
CA SER A 240 -14.22 12.00 13.09
C SER A 240 -13.39 11.39 14.23
N ALA A 241 -12.66 10.29 13.96
CA ALA A 241 -11.73 9.67 14.90
C ALA A 241 -10.36 10.35 14.96
N GLY A 242 -10.07 11.31 14.04
CA GLY A 242 -8.82 12.07 13.99
C GLY A 242 -7.87 11.65 12.85
N CYS A 243 -8.37 10.96 11.82
CA CYS A 243 -7.60 10.73 10.59
C CYS A 243 -7.33 12.05 9.86
N ASP A 244 -6.12 12.28 9.39
CA ASP A 244 -5.67 13.55 8.82
C ASP A 244 -5.56 13.55 7.28
N ALA A 245 -5.52 12.39 6.62
CA ALA A 245 -5.59 12.27 5.16
C ALA A 245 -5.96 10.84 4.71
N ILE A 246 -6.58 10.73 3.55
CA ILE A 246 -7.02 9.45 2.97
C ILE A 246 -6.37 9.25 1.61
N GLU A 247 -5.65 8.13 1.42
CA GLU A 247 -5.20 7.69 0.10
C GLU A 247 -6.16 6.63 -0.45
N VAL A 248 -6.86 6.96 -1.51
CA VAL A 248 -7.92 6.13 -2.12
C VAL A 248 -7.33 5.18 -3.14
N SER A 249 -7.46 3.88 -2.84
CA SER A 249 -7.09 2.74 -3.68
C SER A 249 -8.31 1.85 -3.94
N CYS A 250 -8.14 0.63 -4.44
CA CYS A 250 -9.23 -0.33 -4.64
C CYS A 250 -8.75 -1.78 -4.62
N GLY A 251 -9.70 -2.70 -4.47
CA GLY A 251 -9.51 -4.14 -4.60
C GLY A 251 -8.76 -4.79 -3.44
N THR A 252 -8.54 -6.09 -3.59
CA THR A 252 -7.74 -6.92 -2.70
C THR A 252 -6.61 -7.59 -3.46
N VAL A 253 -5.51 -7.95 -2.80
CA VAL A 253 -4.39 -8.69 -3.44
C VAL A 253 -4.85 -10.06 -3.92
N GLN A 254 -5.83 -10.66 -3.27
CA GLN A 254 -6.45 -11.91 -3.66
C GLN A 254 -7.10 -11.83 -5.05
N ASP A 255 -7.60 -10.65 -5.42
CA ASP A 255 -8.14 -10.32 -6.73
C ASP A 255 -7.12 -9.54 -7.59
N GLY A 256 -5.88 -9.59 -7.23
CA GLY A 256 -4.62 -9.03 -7.71
C GLY A 256 -4.66 -7.96 -8.82
N MET A 257 -5.31 -8.27 -9.95
CA MET A 257 -5.38 -7.37 -11.09
C MET A 257 -6.27 -6.13 -10.87
N ASN A 258 -7.13 -6.12 -9.85
CA ASN A 258 -7.94 -4.95 -9.52
C ASN A 258 -7.10 -3.83 -8.88
N THR A 259 -6.09 -4.19 -8.09
CA THR A 259 -5.19 -3.23 -7.44
C THR A 259 -4.06 -2.76 -8.35
N MET A 260 -3.62 -3.64 -9.27
CA MET A 260 -2.50 -3.38 -10.19
C MET A 260 -2.91 -3.73 -11.62
N ARG A 261 -3.70 -2.88 -12.25
CA ARG A 261 -4.23 -3.12 -13.59
C ARG A 261 -3.13 -3.09 -14.65
N SER A 262 -3.23 -4.00 -15.63
CA SER A 262 -2.32 -4.12 -16.78
C SER A 262 -3.08 -4.61 -18.00
N ASN A 263 -2.50 -4.47 -19.19
CA ASN A 263 -3.09 -4.99 -20.42
C ASN A 263 -3.09 -6.52 -20.46
N LEU A 264 -1.95 -7.12 -20.07
CA LEU A 264 -1.73 -8.56 -20.05
C LEU A 264 -0.93 -8.94 -18.80
N MET A 265 -1.08 -10.18 -18.34
CA MET A 265 -0.16 -10.72 -17.33
C MET A 265 1.18 -11.02 -17.98
N PRO A 266 2.33 -10.65 -17.40
CA PRO A 266 3.64 -11.04 -17.91
C PRO A 266 3.92 -12.50 -17.52
N MET A 267 3.48 -13.44 -18.39
CA MET A 267 3.51 -14.88 -18.08
C MET A 267 4.94 -15.41 -17.88
N ASP A 268 5.92 -14.89 -18.60
CA ASP A 268 7.34 -15.18 -18.39
C ASP A 268 7.79 -14.83 -16.95
N ALA A 269 7.36 -13.70 -16.41
CA ALA A 269 7.62 -13.34 -15.01
C ALA A 269 6.81 -14.19 -14.03
N VAL A 270 5.57 -14.57 -14.35
CA VAL A 270 4.78 -15.52 -13.54
C VAL A 270 5.52 -16.84 -13.40
N PHE A 271 5.98 -17.43 -14.52
CA PHE A 271 6.71 -18.70 -14.50
C PHE A 271 8.08 -18.60 -13.82
N LYS A 272 8.71 -17.43 -13.82
CA LYS A 272 10.01 -17.22 -13.18
C LYS A 272 9.94 -16.96 -11.70
N TYR A 273 8.94 -16.20 -11.23
CA TYR A 273 8.94 -15.66 -9.87
C TYR A 273 7.81 -16.21 -8.99
N ARG A 274 6.66 -16.63 -9.54
CA ARG A 274 5.48 -16.97 -8.76
C ARG A 274 5.29 -18.46 -8.59
N GLU A 275 5.10 -18.89 -7.32
CA GLU A 275 4.75 -20.28 -7.02
C GLU A 275 3.28 -20.59 -7.37
N PRO A 276 2.95 -21.83 -7.81
CA PRO A 276 3.89 -22.97 -7.97
C PRO A 276 4.68 -22.98 -9.28
N CYS A 277 4.39 -22.09 -10.23
CA CYS A 277 5.03 -22.08 -11.57
C CYS A 277 6.56 -21.98 -11.51
N ALA A 278 7.07 -21.17 -10.58
CA ALA A 278 8.51 -20.96 -10.43
C ALA A 278 9.29 -22.20 -9.93
N SER A 279 8.57 -23.21 -9.42
CA SER A 279 9.14 -24.50 -8.97
C SER A 279 8.94 -25.61 -10.01
N PHE A 280 8.33 -25.33 -11.16
CA PHE A 280 8.20 -26.34 -12.21
C PHE A 280 9.55 -26.67 -12.83
N PRO A 281 9.81 -27.97 -13.19
CA PRO A 281 10.96 -28.35 -14.00
C PRO A 281 11.03 -27.54 -15.29
N ASP A 282 12.25 -27.18 -15.74
CA ASP A 282 12.47 -26.37 -16.95
C ASP A 282 11.75 -26.90 -18.20
N ILE A 283 11.64 -28.23 -18.34
CA ILE A 283 10.95 -28.83 -19.45
C ILE A 283 9.45 -28.54 -19.45
N LEU A 284 8.83 -28.53 -18.26
CA LEU A 284 7.41 -28.16 -18.12
C LEU A 284 7.21 -26.67 -18.42
N ASN A 285 8.11 -25.82 -17.96
CA ASN A 285 8.04 -24.39 -18.23
C ASN A 285 8.18 -24.08 -19.74
N LYS A 286 9.05 -24.80 -20.45
CA LYS A 286 9.20 -24.67 -21.92
C LYS A 286 7.93 -25.02 -22.70
N ILE A 287 7.10 -25.91 -22.16
CA ILE A 287 5.83 -26.31 -22.80
C ILE A 287 4.67 -25.42 -22.32
N ALA A 288 4.59 -25.16 -21.01
CA ALA A 288 3.46 -24.45 -20.41
C ALA A 288 3.46 -22.95 -20.71
N LEU A 289 4.64 -22.31 -20.79
CA LEU A 289 4.72 -20.86 -21.04
C LEU A 289 4.18 -20.44 -22.42
N PRO A 290 4.49 -21.12 -23.55
CA PRO A 290 3.86 -20.81 -24.84
C PRO A 290 2.33 -20.94 -24.81
N VAL A 291 1.83 -22.01 -24.18
CA VAL A 291 0.37 -22.22 -24.02
C VAL A 291 -0.26 -21.11 -23.17
N ALA A 292 0.37 -20.76 -22.04
CA ALA A 292 -0.09 -19.67 -21.19
C ALA A 292 -0.11 -18.33 -21.94
N ASN A 293 0.90 -18.03 -22.75
CA ASN A 293 0.94 -16.82 -23.57
C ASN A 293 -0.16 -16.80 -24.65
N LEU A 294 -0.52 -17.95 -25.21
CA LEU A 294 -1.64 -18.05 -26.16
C LEU A 294 -3.00 -17.78 -25.51
N ILE A 295 -3.18 -18.25 -24.29
CA ILE A 295 -4.46 -18.11 -23.54
C ILE A 295 -4.55 -16.74 -22.86
N ASN A 296 -3.43 -16.12 -22.47
CA ASN A 296 -3.38 -14.87 -21.71
C ASN A 296 -4.25 -13.73 -22.28
N PRO A 297 -4.31 -13.48 -23.62
CA PRO A 297 -5.20 -12.45 -24.18
C PRO A 297 -6.69 -12.70 -23.98
N LEU A 298 -7.09 -13.97 -23.72
CA LEU A 298 -8.48 -14.34 -23.46
C LEU A 298 -8.89 -14.05 -22.00
N ILE A 299 -7.93 -13.83 -21.11
CA ILE A 299 -8.19 -13.48 -19.71
C ILE A 299 -8.62 -12.03 -19.64
N LYS A 300 -9.90 -11.81 -19.30
CA LYS A 300 -10.44 -10.45 -19.16
C LYS A 300 -9.73 -9.69 -18.04
N GLN A 301 -9.08 -8.60 -18.40
CA GLN A 301 -8.40 -7.70 -17.46
C GLN A 301 -9.34 -6.58 -16.97
N PRO A 302 -9.24 -6.14 -15.71
CA PRO A 302 -10.03 -5.00 -15.20
C PRO A 302 -9.77 -3.71 -15.99
N ARG A 303 -10.81 -2.93 -16.22
CA ARG A 303 -10.77 -1.63 -16.92
C ARG A 303 -11.44 -0.55 -16.08
N PRO A 304 -11.11 0.74 -16.31
CA PRO A 304 -10.03 1.27 -17.15
C PRO A 304 -8.65 0.94 -16.56
N LEU A 305 -7.58 1.13 -17.36
CA LEU A 305 -6.19 0.98 -16.89
C LEU A 305 -5.67 2.28 -16.27
N GLU A 306 -6.10 3.41 -16.82
CA GLU A 306 -5.69 4.75 -16.41
C GLU A 306 -6.73 5.34 -15.45
N ASN A 307 -6.28 6.10 -14.47
CA ASN A 307 -7.09 6.93 -13.56
C ASN A 307 -8.23 6.19 -12.83
N PHE A 308 -8.08 4.88 -12.60
CA PHE A 308 -9.17 3.98 -12.22
C PHE A 308 -9.73 4.19 -10.81
N ASN A 309 -9.07 4.97 -9.95
CA ASN A 309 -9.58 5.32 -8.61
C ASN A 309 -10.00 6.79 -8.49
N VAL A 310 -9.88 7.57 -9.56
CA VAL A 310 -10.15 9.03 -9.52
C VAL A 310 -11.61 9.32 -9.20
N GLU A 311 -12.55 8.55 -9.78
CA GLU A 311 -13.97 8.72 -9.48
C GLU A 311 -14.30 8.41 -8.02
N ASN A 312 -13.77 7.32 -7.49
CA ASN A 312 -13.95 6.95 -6.08
C ASN A 312 -13.32 8.00 -5.14
N ALA A 313 -12.15 8.53 -5.50
CA ALA A 313 -11.52 9.61 -4.75
C ALA A 313 -12.40 10.88 -4.74
N TRP A 314 -12.98 11.24 -5.88
CA TRP A 314 -13.89 12.38 -5.98
C TRP A 314 -15.16 12.21 -5.15
N ILE A 315 -15.77 11.02 -5.18
CA ILE A 315 -16.96 10.73 -4.38
C ILE A 315 -16.65 10.88 -2.89
N ILE A 316 -15.50 10.34 -2.43
CA ILE A 316 -15.05 10.46 -1.02
C ILE A 316 -14.75 11.92 -0.70
N LYS A 317 -13.98 12.63 -1.54
CA LYS A 317 -13.59 14.03 -1.33
C LYS A 317 -14.77 14.97 -1.10
N LYS A 318 -15.88 14.75 -1.76
CA LYS A 318 -17.12 15.52 -1.54
C LYS A 318 -17.75 15.32 -0.15
N ARG A 319 -17.28 14.38 0.64
CA ARG A 319 -17.90 13.92 1.89
C ARG A 319 -16.99 14.03 3.12
N VAL A 320 -15.72 14.36 2.91
CA VAL A 320 -14.73 14.59 3.98
C VAL A 320 -14.08 15.96 3.79
N SER A 321 -13.54 16.52 4.88
CA SER A 321 -12.85 17.83 4.88
C SER A 321 -11.32 17.65 4.78
N ILE A 322 -10.81 16.48 5.17
CA ILE A 322 -9.38 16.16 5.16
C ILE A 322 -8.86 15.89 3.74
N PRO A 323 -7.57 16.09 3.47
CA PRO A 323 -6.97 15.85 2.18
C PRO A 323 -7.22 14.45 1.64
N VAL A 324 -7.56 14.37 0.35
CA VAL A 324 -7.76 13.12 -0.38
C VAL A 324 -6.67 12.96 -1.44
N ILE A 325 -5.95 11.86 -1.36
CA ILE A 325 -4.90 11.44 -2.29
C ILE A 325 -5.48 10.36 -3.20
N THR A 326 -5.26 10.43 -4.51
CA THR A 326 -5.69 9.38 -5.43
C THR A 326 -4.49 8.59 -5.97
N VAL A 327 -4.62 7.26 -6.05
CA VAL A 327 -3.63 6.36 -6.64
C VAL A 327 -4.30 5.38 -7.59
N GLY A 328 -3.70 5.13 -8.76
CA GLY A 328 -4.18 4.09 -9.66
C GLY A 328 -4.17 4.46 -11.14
N GLY A 329 -3.12 4.06 -11.86
CA GLY A 329 -3.01 4.24 -13.31
C GLY A 329 -2.74 5.67 -13.77
N ILE A 330 -2.34 6.56 -12.88
CA ILE A 330 -2.02 7.96 -13.20
C ILE A 330 -0.56 8.03 -13.67
N HIS A 331 -0.32 8.61 -14.86
CA HIS A 331 1.02 8.71 -15.42
C HIS A 331 1.21 9.91 -16.37
N LYS A 332 0.14 10.59 -16.83
CA LYS A 332 0.20 11.76 -17.72
C LYS A 332 0.06 13.06 -16.92
N VAL A 333 0.86 14.07 -17.23
CA VAL A 333 0.78 15.40 -16.58
C VAL A 333 -0.58 16.04 -16.79
N THR A 334 -1.14 15.94 -18.00
CA THR A 334 -2.49 16.47 -18.31
C THR A 334 -3.57 15.88 -17.41
N ASP A 335 -3.52 14.55 -17.15
CA ASP A 335 -4.48 13.91 -16.26
C ASP A 335 -4.30 14.40 -14.81
N MET A 336 -3.05 14.52 -14.36
CA MET A 336 -2.73 15.00 -13.01
C MET A 336 -3.26 16.43 -12.81
N GLU A 337 -3.03 17.33 -13.77
CA GLU A 337 -3.55 18.71 -13.72
C GLU A 337 -5.08 18.75 -13.74
N ASN A 338 -5.73 17.96 -14.61
CA ASN A 338 -7.19 17.89 -14.67
C ASN A 338 -7.81 17.34 -13.38
N ILE A 339 -7.22 16.31 -12.77
CA ILE A 339 -7.70 15.75 -11.50
C ILE A 339 -7.68 16.82 -10.40
N LEU A 340 -6.62 17.62 -10.33
CA LEU A 340 -6.46 18.67 -9.32
C LEU A 340 -7.34 19.89 -9.62
N SER A 341 -7.40 20.37 -10.88
CA SER A 341 -8.21 21.53 -11.27
C SER A 341 -9.70 21.27 -11.16
N ASP A 342 -10.16 20.06 -11.48
CA ASP A 342 -11.55 19.62 -11.31
C ASP A 342 -11.92 19.36 -9.83
N GLY A 343 -10.96 19.46 -8.90
CA GLY A 343 -11.17 19.21 -7.49
C GLY A 343 -11.50 17.75 -7.18
N LYS A 344 -11.03 16.80 -8.02
CA LYS A 344 -11.32 15.36 -7.83
C LYS A 344 -10.44 14.72 -6.75
N ALA A 345 -9.25 15.26 -6.52
CA ALA A 345 -8.36 14.91 -5.42
C ALA A 345 -7.49 16.13 -5.05
N ASP A 346 -6.83 16.09 -3.90
CA ASP A 346 -5.89 17.13 -3.46
C ASP A 346 -4.45 16.81 -3.85
N PHE A 347 -4.13 15.50 -3.93
CA PHE A 347 -2.80 14.99 -4.24
C PHE A 347 -2.87 13.78 -5.17
N ILE A 348 -1.80 13.60 -5.93
CA ILE A 348 -1.60 12.47 -6.83
C ILE A 348 -0.53 11.57 -6.24
N SER A 349 -0.81 10.28 -6.08
CA SER A 349 0.21 9.33 -5.69
C SER A 349 0.45 8.27 -6.78
N MET A 350 1.70 7.86 -6.93
CA MET A 350 2.12 6.89 -7.93
C MET A 350 3.08 5.87 -7.31
N CYS A 351 2.97 4.61 -7.75
CA CYS A 351 3.84 3.51 -7.34
C CYS A 351 4.78 3.10 -8.48
N ARG A 352 4.25 2.38 -9.49
CA ARG A 352 5.03 1.81 -10.61
C ARG A 352 5.82 2.84 -11.42
N PRO A 353 5.33 4.07 -11.67
CA PRO A 353 6.13 5.12 -12.31
C PRO A 353 7.45 5.40 -11.60
N PHE A 354 7.47 5.46 -10.27
CA PHE A 354 8.70 5.70 -9.48
C PHE A 354 9.62 4.49 -9.39
N ILE A 355 9.12 3.27 -9.61
CA ILE A 355 9.98 2.08 -9.78
C ILE A 355 10.72 2.14 -11.12
N CYS A 356 10.05 2.67 -12.14
CA CYS A 356 10.59 2.82 -13.50
C CYS A 356 11.57 4.00 -13.60
N GLU A 357 11.18 5.15 -13.05
CA GLU A 357 11.88 6.44 -13.15
C GLU A 357 11.96 7.12 -11.77
N PRO A 358 13.00 6.85 -10.97
CA PRO A 358 13.17 7.55 -9.68
C PRO A 358 13.28 9.08 -9.79
N ASN A 359 13.70 9.59 -10.96
CA ASN A 359 13.82 11.02 -11.26
C ASN A 359 12.59 11.59 -12.00
N LEU A 360 11.44 10.94 -11.90
CA LEU A 360 10.24 11.28 -12.66
C LEU A 360 9.79 12.73 -12.45
N VAL A 361 9.68 13.20 -11.19
CA VAL A 361 9.18 14.55 -10.92
C VAL A 361 10.05 15.62 -11.59
N LYS A 362 11.37 15.49 -11.49
CA LYS A 362 12.31 16.40 -12.15
C LYS A 362 12.15 16.40 -13.66
N LYS A 363 11.92 15.24 -14.26
CA LYS A 363 11.67 15.11 -15.73
C LYS A 363 10.34 15.73 -16.15
N LEU A 364 9.27 15.49 -15.37
CA LEU A 364 7.96 16.10 -15.66
C LEU A 364 8.04 17.63 -15.60
N LYS A 365 8.75 18.18 -14.61
CA LYS A 365 9.02 19.63 -14.52
C LYS A 365 9.84 20.16 -15.71
N SER A 366 10.71 19.31 -16.29
CA SER A 366 11.54 19.66 -17.46
C SER A 366 10.84 19.42 -18.81
N GLY A 367 9.52 19.13 -18.81
CA GLY A 367 8.73 19.04 -20.03
C GLY A 367 8.42 17.61 -20.51
N GLN A 368 8.80 16.56 -19.77
CA GLN A 368 8.31 15.21 -20.07
C GLN A 368 6.79 15.17 -19.80
N SER A 369 5.98 14.76 -20.78
CA SER A 369 4.52 14.80 -20.69
C SER A 369 3.90 13.65 -19.89
N GLU A 370 4.64 12.51 -19.78
CA GLU A 370 4.14 11.31 -19.11
C GLU A 370 5.29 10.42 -18.60
N ALA A 371 4.99 9.56 -17.63
CA ALA A 371 5.92 8.55 -17.16
C ALA A 371 6.11 7.43 -18.17
N LYS A 372 7.33 6.89 -18.27
CA LYS A 372 7.68 5.77 -19.18
C LYS A 372 7.12 4.41 -18.74
N CYS A 373 6.49 4.34 -17.57
CA CYS A 373 5.92 3.10 -17.05
C CYS A 373 4.70 2.66 -17.85
N ILE A 374 4.80 1.54 -18.55
CA ILE A 374 3.71 0.96 -19.35
C ILE A 374 2.75 0.06 -18.56
N MET A 375 2.83 0.06 -17.25
CA MET A 375 1.97 -0.71 -16.34
C MET A 375 1.96 -2.23 -16.61
N CYS A 376 3.08 -2.81 -17.02
CA CYS A 376 3.24 -4.23 -17.39
C CYS A 376 3.24 -5.22 -16.22
N ASN A 377 3.30 -4.75 -14.96
CA ASN A 377 3.29 -5.56 -13.72
C ASN A 377 4.49 -6.49 -13.45
N TYR A 378 5.55 -6.47 -14.27
CA TYR A 378 6.78 -7.22 -13.96
C TYR A 378 7.34 -6.93 -12.57
N CYS A 379 7.33 -5.66 -12.14
CA CYS A 379 7.79 -5.24 -10.82
C CYS A 379 6.93 -5.79 -9.66
N GLY A 380 5.66 -6.12 -9.91
CA GLY A 380 4.76 -6.72 -8.93
C GLY A 380 4.97 -8.23 -8.74
N LEU A 381 5.63 -8.90 -9.68
CA LEU A 381 5.94 -10.33 -9.59
C LEU A 381 7.34 -10.60 -9.06
N VAL A 382 8.31 -9.73 -9.37
CA VAL A 382 9.70 -9.90 -8.90
C VAL A 382 9.82 -9.86 -7.37
N ILE A 383 8.93 -9.14 -6.70
CA ILE A 383 8.91 -8.97 -5.23
C ILE A 383 8.78 -10.30 -4.46
N GLU A 384 8.29 -11.35 -5.08
CA GLU A 384 8.15 -12.66 -4.43
C GLU A 384 9.51 -13.32 -4.11
N LYS A 385 10.55 -13.00 -4.87
CA LYS A 385 11.90 -13.60 -4.69
C LYS A 385 13.03 -12.58 -4.60
N GLU A 386 12.86 -11.38 -5.14
CA GLU A 386 13.92 -10.39 -5.29
C GLU A 386 13.42 -8.98 -4.94
N PRO A 387 14.31 -8.02 -4.67
CA PRO A 387 13.94 -6.62 -4.48
C PRO A 387 13.18 -6.04 -5.67
N THR A 388 12.16 -5.24 -5.38
CA THR A 388 11.31 -4.61 -6.39
C THR A 388 12.10 -3.67 -7.29
N ARG A 389 12.05 -3.93 -8.59
CA ARG A 389 12.69 -3.13 -9.64
C ARG A 389 11.92 -3.19 -10.95
N CYS A 390 12.15 -2.22 -11.83
CA CYS A 390 11.62 -2.26 -13.18
C CYS A 390 12.41 -3.26 -14.05
N LEU A 391 11.69 -4.22 -14.63
CA LEU A 391 12.25 -5.24 -15.51
C LEU A 391 11.86 -5.02 -16.98
N TYR A 392 11.10 -3.97 -17.31
CA TYR A 392 10.70 -3.69 -18.69
C TYR A 392 11.91 -3.57 -19.60
N GLY A 393 11.92 -4.33 -20.70
CA GLY A 393 13.04 -4.40 -21.64
C GLY A 393 14.30 -5.13 -21.14
N LYS A 394 14.26 -5.74 -19.94
CA LYS A 394 15.41 -6.41 -19.30
C LYS A 394 15.17 -7.90 -19.01
N VAL A 395 13.98 -8.41 -19.25
CA VAL A 395 13.68 -9.85 -19.17
C VAL A 395 13.91 -10.42 -20.55
N LYS A 396 14.98 -11.18 -20.68
CA LYS A 396 15.23 -12.11 -21.81
C LYS A 396 15.08 -13.51 -21.29
#